data_84ca0880271882f0b0f804831a904e12
#
_entry.id   84ca0880271882f0b0f804831a904e12
#
_cell.length_a   1.000
_cell.length_b   1.000
_cell.length_c   1.000
_cell.angle_alpha   90.00
_cell.angle_beta   90.00
_cell.angle_gamma   90.00
#
_symmetry.space_group_name_H-M   'P 1'
#
loop_
_entity.id
_entity.type
_entity.pdbx_description
1 polymer ?
#
loop_
_entity_poly.entity_id
_entity_poly.type
_entity_poly.pdbx_seq_one_letter_code
_entity_poly.pdbx_strand_id
1 'polypeptide(L)'
;MKEYSINKDTLAVIPFGKDKSIIYEKDDCFLVNERPNKIMDDSCKYYGSSMVGRLKGTDALIGITYKAPIIIEEGKPLVFFPTSSPRLKKCAWISLNNISKYYYDDISRKSVIKFLNDETISFTMSYNILNNQVLKANRLEYVLRNRMNEKKEQEKTEKWCFFFFYGVFYDIIYLGIGVWEIH
;
A
#
# COMPACT_ATOMS: atom_id res chain seq x y z
N MET A 1 18.20 6.11 -18.94
CA MET A 1 17.51 6.96 -17.94
C MET A 1 17.00 6.03 -16.86
N LYS A 2 17.20 6.38 -15.61
CA LYS A 2 16.71 5.55 -14.48
C LYS A 2 15.18 5.62 -14.47
N GLU A 3 14.51 4.47 -14.60
CA GLU A 3 13.06 4.39 -14.47
C GLU A 3 12.66 4.76 -13.03
N TYR A 4 11.60 5.58 -12.88
CA TYR A 4 11.10 5.94 -11.57
C TYR A 4 10.30 4.79 -10.96
N SER A 5 10.58 4.44 -9.71
CA SER A 5 9.80 3.49 -8.93
C SER A 5 9.18 4.18 -7.72
N ILE A 6 7.87 3.98 -7.54
CA ILE A 6 7.13 4.50 -6.38
C ILE A 6 7.75 3.96 -5.08
N ASN A 7 7.88 4.85 -4.12
CA ASN A 7 8.44 4.56 -2.81
C ASN A 7 7.63 5.25 -1.68
N LYS A 8 8.05 5.10 -0.43
CA LYS A 8 7.35 5.64 0.75
C LYS A 8 7.25 7.17 0.77
N ASP A 9 8.12 7.86 0.05
CA ASP A 9 8.17 9.32 0.00
C ASP A 9 7.36 9.89 -1.16
N THR A 10 6.86 9.04 -2.08
CA THR A 10 5.97 9.43 -3.17
C THR A 10 4.60 9.87 -2.63
N LEU A 11 4.24 11.14 -2.84
CA LEU A 11 2.95 11.71 -2.44
C LEU A 11 1.90 11.55 -3.54
N ALA A 12 2.27 11.87 -4.77
CA ALA A 12 1.37 11.85 -5.91
C ALA A 12 2.10 11.65 -7.24
N VAL A 13 1.42 10.99 -8.18
CA VAL A 13 1.81 10.85 -9.58
C VAL A 13 0.75 11.53 -10.43
N ILE A 14 1.05 12.71 -10.98
CA ILE A 14 0.08 13.57 -11.66
C ILE A 14 0.40 13.61 -13.18
N PRO A 15 -0.58 13.39 -14.07
CA PRO A 15 -0.35 13.47 -15.50
C PRO A 15 0.04 14.90 -15.93
N PHE A 16 1.04 15.00 -16.79
CA PHE A 16 1.50 16.24 -17.38
C PHE A 16 1.66 16.11 -18.89
N GLY A 17 0.88 16.89 -19.63
CA GLY A 17 0.87 16.80 -21.10
C GLY A 17 0.35 15.43 -21.59
N LYS A 18 0.96 14.91 -22.67
CA LYS A 18 0.46 13.71 -23.36
C LYS A 18 0.99 12.40 -22.75
N ASP A 19 2.28 12.35 -22.44
CA ASP A 19 2.99 11.11 -22.09
C ASP A 19 3.98 11.30 -20.92
N LYS A 20 3.77 12.30 -20.07
CA LYS A 20 4.63 12.63 -18.93
C LYS A 20 3.85 12.65 -17.63
N SER A 21 4.56 12.61 -16.53
CA SER A 21 4.02 12.76 -15.18
C SER A 21 4.88 13.70 -14.35
N ILE A 22 4.25 14.48 -13.50
CA ILE A 22 4.91 15.15 -12.38
C ILE A 22 4.82 14.22 -11.18
N ILE A 23 5.96 13.93 -10.59
CA ILE A 23 6.07 13.19 -9.33
C ILE A 23 6.23 14.20 -8.21
N TYR A 24 5.37 14.11 -7.22
CA TYR A 24 5.51 14.81 -5.95
C TYR A 24 6.05 13.83 -4.92
N GLU A 25 7.20 14.11 -4.36
CA GLU A 25 7.77 13.43 -3.21
C GLU A 25 7.79 14.38 -2.00
N LYS A 26 8.14 13.86 -0.83
CA LYS A 26 8.15 14.67 0.42
C LYS A 26 9.04 15.89 0.33
N ASP A 27 10.19 15.77 -0.32
CA ASP A 27 11.23 16.81 -0.35
C ASP A 27 11.55 17.27 -1.78
N ASP A 28 10.88 16.72 -2.81
CA ASP A 28 11.19 17.02 -4.21
C ASP A 28 9.96 16.93 -5.12
N CYS A 29 10.06 17.60 -6.27
CA CYS A 29 9.04 17.57 -7.33
C CYS A 29 9.73 17.58 -8.69
N PHE A 30 9.53 16.56 -9.50
CA PHE A 30 10.23 16.42 -10.77
C PHE A 30 9.38 15.79 -11.87
N LEU A 31 9.83 15.98 -13.12
CA LEU A 31 9.16 15.49 -14.30
C LEU A 31 9.74 14.14 -14.76
N VAL A 32 8.84 13.18 -15.03
CA VAL A 32 9.17 11.89 -15.62
C VAL A 32 8.53 11.75 -16.98
N ASN A 33 9.28 11.21 -17.97
CA ASN A 33 8.80 11.03 -19.35
C ASN A 33 7.99 9.73 -19.52
N GLU A 34 7.07 9.49 -18.57
CA GLU A 34 6.17 8.34 -18.59
C GLU A 34 4.80 8.73 -18.05
N ARG A 35 3.75 8.01 -18.49
CA ARG A 35 2.38 8.21 -18.01
C ARG A 35 2.21 7.66 -16.61
N PRO A 36 1.27 8.23 -15.81
CA PRO A 36 1.02 7.74 -14.44
C PRO A 36 0.78 6.23 -14.35
N ASN A 37 -0.05 5.67 -15.21
CA ASN A 37 -0.35 4.23 -15.18
C ASN A 37 0.85 3.34 -15.53
N LYS A 38 1.76 3.81 -16.37
CA LYS A 38 2.99 3.08 -16.68
C LYS A 38 3.90 3.05 -15.45
N ILE A 39 4.07 4.19 -14.78
CA ILE A 39 4.83 4.30 -13.52
C ILE A 39 4.22 3.38 -12.45
N MET A 40 2.88 3.39 -12.31
CA MET A 40 2.18 2.51 -11.37
C MET A 40 2.41 1.02 -11.69
N ASP A 41 2.30 0.62 -12.96
CA ASP A 41 2.48 -0.78 -13.39
C ASP A 41 3.93 -1.25 -13.21
N ASP A 42 4.90 -0.42 -13.59
CA ASP A 42 6.31 -0.75 -13.44
C ASP A 42 6.73 -0.82 -11.95
N SER A 43 6.17 0.07 -11.13
CA SER A 43 6.36 -0.03 -9.68
C SER A 43 5.74 -1.30 -9.11
N CYS A 44 4.55 -1.72 -9.58
CA CYS A 44 3.99 -3.01 -9.18
C CYS A 44 4.89 -4.18 -9.61
N LYS A 45 5.49 -4.12 -10.82
CA LYS A 45 6.42 -5.15 -11.32
C LYS A 45 7.68 -5.22 -10.48
N TYR A 46 8.23 -4.08 -10.06
CA TYR A 46 9.36 -4.03 -9.15
C TYR A 46 9.11 -4.82 -7.85
N TYR A 47 7.87 -4.78 -7.34
CA TYR A 47 7.43 -5.56 -6.17
C TYR A 47 6.78 -6.93 -6.55
N GLY A 48 7.14 -7.51 -7.69
CA GLY A 48 6.78 -8.87 -8.08
C GLY A 48 5.33 -9.08 -8.52
N SER A 49 4.60 -8.01 -8.94
CA SER A 49 3.22 -8.11 -9.42
C SER A 49 3.02 -7.25 -10.68
N SER A 50 1.77 -7.00 -11.06
CA SER A 50 1.39 -6.03 -12.08
C SER A 50 0.23 -5.18 -11.55
N MET A 51 0.01 -4.01 -12.15
CA MET A 51 -1.15 -3.17 -11.81
C MET A 51 -2.47 -3.94 -11.98
N VAL A 52 -2.59 -4.76 -13.02
CA VAL A 52 -3.78 -5.62 -13.23
C VAL A 52 -3.92 -6.66 -12.14
N GLY A 53 -2.82 -7.30 -11.72
CA GLY A 53 -2.80 -8.24 -10.61
C GLY A 53 -3.22 -7.58 -9.30
N ARG A 54 -2.70 -6.39 -9.01
CA ARG A 54 -3.07 -5.60 -7.82
C ARG A 54 -4.54 -5.20 -7.82
N LEU A 55 -5.10 -4.81 -8.96
CA LEU A 55 -6.54 -4.50 -9.09
C LEU A 55 -7.43 -5.73 -8.83
N LYS A 56 -7.05 -6.91 -9.36
CA LYS A 56 -7.74 -8.17 -9.06
C LYS A 56 -7.63 -8.56 -7.58
N GLY A 57 -6.47 -8.33 -6.97
CA GLY A 57 -6.27 -8.51 -5.54
C GLY A 57 -7.18 -7.61 -4.71
N THR A 58 -7.30 -6.34 -5.07
CA THR A 58 -8.22 -5.39 -4.40
C THR A 58 -9.67 -5.86 -4.52
N ASP A 59 -10.11 -6.32 -5.69
CA ASP A 59 -11.45 -6.88 -5.88
C ASP A 59 -11.69 -8.08 -4.95
N ALA A 60 -10.77 -9.03 -4.93
CA ALA A 60 -10.86 -10.20 -4.06
C ALA A 60 -10.86 -9.86 -2.56
N LEU A 61 -10.17 -8.77 -2.16
CA LEU A 61 -10.05 -8.36 -0.76
C LEU A 61 -11.26 -7.59 -0.24
N ILE A 62 -11.76 -6.65 -1.05
CA ILE A 62 -12.78 -5.68 -0.60
C ILE A 62 -13.97 -5.53 -1.55
N GLY A 63 -14.04 -6.29 -2.66
CA GLY A 63 -15.15 -6.28 -3.63
C GLY A 63 -15.26 -4.97 -4.42
N ILE A 64 -14.14 -4.27 -4.68
CA ILE A 64 -14.15 -2.98 -5.38
C ILE A 64 -13.38 -3.10 -6.69
N THR A 65 -14.08 -2.90 -7.82
CA THR A 65 -13.50 -2.93 -9.17
C THR A 65 -13.40 -1.54 -9.81
N TYR A 66 -14.37 -0.66 -9.52
CA TYR A 66 -14.45 0.67 -10.14
C TYR A 66 -13.61 1.70 -9.39
N LYS A 67 -12.64 2.29 -10.11
CA LYS A 67 -11.65 3.22 -9.53
C LYS A 67 -11.04 2.65 -8.25
N ALA A 68 -10.65 1.38 -8.30
CA ALA A 68 -10.12 0.68 -7.16
C ALA A 68 -8.76 1.23 -6.75
N PRO A 69 -8.46 1.34 -5.45
CA PRO A 69 -7.11 1.58 -4.97
C PRO A 69 -6.24 0.37 -5.24
N ILE A 70 -4.92 0.55 -5.25
CA ILE A 70 -3.96 -0.54 -5.38
C ILE A 70 -2.90 -0.46 -4.29
N ILE A 71 -2.32 -1.62 -4.01
CA ILE A 71 -1.18 -1.76 -3.12
C ILE A 71 0.06 -1.88 -4.00
N ILE A 72 1.05 -1.04 -3.77
CA ILE A 72 2.34 -1.15 -4.46
C ILE A 72 3.24 -2.14 -3.72
N GLU A 73 3.43 -1.95 -2.42
CA GLU A 73 4.24 -2.80 -1.55
C GLU A 73 3.36 -3.41 -0.45
N GLU A 74 3.48 -4.73 -0.23
CA GLU A 74 2.68 -5.44 0.78
C GLU A 74 3.30 -5.42 2.16
N GLY A 75 4.62 -5.59 2.27
CA GLY A 75 5.34 -5.69 3.55
C GLY A 75 5.20 -4.44 4.42
N LYS A 76 5.14 -3.27 3.79
CA LYS A 76 4.74 -1.98 4.38
C LYS A 76 3.66 -1.41 3.49
N PRO A 77 2.37 -1.67 3.78
CA PRO A 77 1.30 -1.36 2.83
C PRO A 77 1.38 0.06 2.30
N LEU A 78 1.82 0.19 1.05
CA LEU A 78 1.90 1.43 0.32
C LEU A 78 0.72 1.49 -0.64
N VAL A 79 -0.33 2.19 -0.23
CA VAL A 79 -1.62 2.22 -0.90
C VAL A 79 -1.78 3.50 -1.71
N PHE A 80 -2.14 3.33 -2.98
CA PHE A 80 -2.45 4.44 -3.89
C PHE A 80 -3.88 4.32 -4.40
N PHE A 81 -4.57 5.46 -4.54
CA PHE A 81 -5.89 5.53 -5.14
C PHE A 81 -5.93 6.47 -6.34
N PRO A 82 -6.77 6.18 -7.35
CA PRO A 82 -6.88 7.00 -8.55
C PRO A 82 -7.87 8.15 -8.35
N THR A 83 -7.57 9.32 -8.89
CA THR A 83 -8.48 10.49 -8.85
C THR A 83 -9.65 10.38 -9.83
N SER A 84 -9.49 9.56 -10.87
CA SER A 84 -10.51 9.30 -11.90
C SER A 84 -10.38 7.85 -12.38
N SER A 85 -11.11 7.47 -13.44
CA SER A 85 -10.88 6.15 -14.04
C SER A 85 -9.44 6.03 -14.54
N PRO A 86 -8.70 4.97 -14.19
CA PRO A 86 -7.34 4.74 -14.71
C PRO A 86 -7.26 4.66 -16.24
N ARG A 87 -8.38 4.41 -16.92
CA ARG A 87 -8.45 4.43 -18.40
C ARG A 87 -8.33 5.84 -18.99
N LEU A 88 -8.56 6.87 -18.17
CA LEU A 88 -8.48 8.26 -18.61
C LEU A 88 -7.06 8.79 -18.46
N LYS A 89 -6.57 9.51 -19.48
CA LYS A 89 -5.23 10.13 -19.47
C LYS A 89 -5.01 11.13 -18.34
N LYS A 90 -6.08 11.71 -17.79
CA LYS A 90 -6.07 12.68 -16.70
C LYS A 90 -6.06 12.04 -15.29
N CYS A 91 -5.98 10.71 -15.20
CA CYS A 91 -5.97 10.03 -13.91
C CYS A 91 -4.65 10.27 -13.19
N ALA A 92 -4.70 10.92 -12.03
CA ALA A 92 -3.60 10.98 -11.09
C ALA A 92 -3.74 9.87 -10.04
N TRP A 93 -2.63 9.47 -9.44
CA TRP A 93 -2.57 8.52 -8.35
C TRP A 93 -2.03 9.20 -7.09
N ILE A 94 -2.70 8.98 -5.96
CA ILE A 94 -2.41 9.64 -4.69
C ILE A 94 -2.07 8.60 -3.65
N SER A 95 -0.99 8.82 -2.91
CA SER A 95 -0.59 8.00 -1.77
C SER A 95 -1.55 8.24 -0.60
N LEU A 96 -2.22 7.18 -0.11
CA LEU A 96 -3.04 7.26 1.09
C LEU A 96 -2.19 7.54 2.33
N ASN A 97 -1.05 6.87 2.44
CA ASN A 97 -0.21 6.85 3.63
C ASN A 97 0.44 8.19 3.97
N ASN A 98 0.49 9.10 3.00
CA ASN A 98 1.08 10.43 3.16
C ASN A 98 0.05 11.54 3.36
N ILE A 99 -1.27 11.23 3.38
CA ILE A 99 -2.32 12.23 3.58
C ILE A 99 -2.40 12.62 5.07
N SER A 100 -2.31 13.93 5.36
CA SER A 100 -2.60 14.50 6.67
C SER A 100 -4.09 14.84 6.81
N LYS A 101 -4.64 15.57 5.83
CA LYS A 101 -6.06 15.93 5.76
C LYS A 101 -6.48 16.22 4.32
N TYR A 102 -7.77 16.21 4.08
CA TYR A 102 -8.36 16.67 2.82
C TYR A 102 -9.66 17.42 3.10
N TYR A 103 -9.96 18.42 2.27
CA TYR A 103 -11.11 19.30 2.44
C TYR A 103 -11.53 19.90 1.10
N TYR A 104 -12.69 20.52 1.08
CA TYR A 104 -13.14 21.34 -0.04
C TYR A 104 -12.80 22.80 0.27
N ASP A 105 -12.17 23.46 -0.68
CA ASP A 105 -11.90 24.90 -0.61
C ASP A 105 -12.97 25.64 -1.41
N ASP A 106 -13.84 26.35 -0.70
CA ASP A 106 -14.96 27.09 -1.27
C ASP A 106 -14.51 28.27 -2.17
N ILE A 107 -13.33 28.81 -1.89
CA ILE A 107 -12.78 29.96 -2.65
C ILE A 107 -12.32 29.47 -4.03
N SER A 108 -11.47 28.48 -4.09
CA SER A 108 -10.97 27.92 -5.34
C SER A 108 -11.94 26.94 -6.00
N ARG A 109 -13.00 26.51 -5.31
CA ARG A 109 -13.95 25.47 -5.71
C ARG A 109 -13.28 24.16 -6.08
N LYS A 110 -12.24 23.78 -5.33
CA LYS A 110 -11.46 22.57 -5.54
C LYS A 110 -11.38 21.70 -4.28
N SER A 111 -11.21 20.41 -4.48
CA SER A 111 -10.81 19.50 -3.41
C SER A 111 -9.31 19.61 -3.19
N VAL A 112 -8.90 19.82 -1.95
CA VAL A 112 -7.49 19.97 -1.56
C VAL A 112 -7.08 18.80 -0.72
N ILE A 113 -5.91 18.25 -1.00
CA ILE A 113 -5.22 17.25 -0.17
C ILE A 113 -4.01 17.93 0.44
N LYS A 114 -3.90 17.90 1.76
CA LYS A 114 -2.71 18.30 2.50
C LYS A 114 -1.97 17.04 2.93
N PHE A 115 -0.69 16.95 2.62
CA PHE A 115 0.19 15.85 2.97
C PHE A 115 0.88 16.07 4.32
N LEU A 116 1.56 15.04 4.83
CA LEU A 116 2.25 15.06 6.12
C LEU A 116 3.45 16.02 6.16
N ASN A 117 4.00 16.37 5.01
CA ASN A 117 5.09 17.37 4.85
C ASN A 117 4.56 18.81 4.65
N ASP A 118 3.26 19.04 4.92
CA ASP A 118 2.54 20.31 4.72
C ASP A 118 2.31 20.73 3.25
N GLU A 119 2.81 20.00 2.28
CA GLU A 119 2.49 20.18 0.86
C GLU A 119 0.99 20.06 0.60
N THR A 120 0.48 20.86 -0.35
CA THR A 120 -0.93 20.84 -0.73
C THR A 120 -1.10 20.70 -2.23
N ILE A 121 -1.98 19.79 -2.66
CA ILE A 121 -2.33 19.62 -4.07
C ILE A 121 -3.84 19.75 -4.23
N SER A 122 -4.26 20.59 -5.19
CA SER A 122 -5.67 20.83 -5.49
C SER A 122 -6.13 20.07 -6.72
N PHE A 123 -7.34 19.49 -6.64
CA PHE A 123 -7.95 18.73 -7.72
C PHE A 123 -9.34 19.27 -8.09
N THR A 124 -9.70 19.20 -9.35
CA THR A 124 -11.02 19.62 -9.86
C THR A 124 -12.14 18.62 -9.54
N MET A 125 -11.84 17.48 -8.91
CA MET A 125 -12.87 16.53 -8.48
C MET A 125 -13.69 17.09 -7.32
N SER A 126 -14.96 16.67 -7.16
CA SER A 126 -15.75 17.04 -6.01
C SER A 126 -15.26 16.38 -4.73
N TYR A 127 -15.52 17.01 -3.59
CA TYR A 127 -15.19 16.47 -2.27
C TYR A 127 -15.76 15.05 -2.06
N ASN A 128 -17.01 14.81 -2.46
CA ASN A 128 -17.63 13.49 -2.33
C ASN A 128 -16.87 12.40 -3.09
N ILE A 129 -16.35 12.73 -4.28
CA ILE A 129 -15.54 11.78 -5.07
C ILE A 129 -14.22 11.52 -4.34
N LEU A 130 -13.55 12.55 -3.85
CA LEU A 130 -12.30 12.41 -3.11
C LEU A 130 -12.51 11.60 -1.84
N ASN A 131 -13.51 11.95 -1.03
CA ASN A 131 -13.85 11.23 0.19
C ASN A 131 -14.12 9.75 -0.06
N ASN A 132 -14.90 9.41 -1.09
CA ASN A 132 -15.16 8.03 -1.46
C ASN A 132 -13.89 7.27 -1.88
N GLN A 133 -12.95 7.92 -2.56
CA GLN A 133 -11.69 7.30 -2.93
C GLN A 133 -10.79 7.04 -1.71
N VAL A 134 -10.72 7.98 -0.78
CA VAL A 134 -9.99 7.82 0.49
C VAL A 134 -10.62 6.69 1.33
N LEU A 135 -11.95 6.63 1.43
CA LEU A 135 -12.64 5.54 2.16
C LEU A 135 -12.35 4.16 1.56
N LYS A 136 -12.34 4.03 0.23
CA LYS A 136 -11.97 2.77 -0.44
C LYS A 136 -10.52 2.37 -0.14
N ALA A 137 -9.61 3.33 -0.17
CA ALA A 137 -8.20 3.10 0.10
C ALA A 137 -7.95 2.71 1.57
N ASN A 138 -8.60 3.39 2.52
CA ASN A 138 -8.58 3.04 3.93
C ASN A 138 -9.11 1.62 4.18
N ARG A 139 -10.23 1.24 3.52
CA ARG A 139 -10.78 -0.11 3.63
C ARG A 139 -9.78 -1.17 3.17
N LEU A 140 -9.10 -0.93 2.04
CA LEU A 140 -8.08 -1.83 1.53
C LEU A 140 -6.90 -1.96 2.51
N GLU A 141 -6.38 -0.84 3.00
CA GLU A 141 -5.29 -0.82 3.96
C GLU A 141 -5.65 -1.57 5.26
N TYR A 142 -6.85 -1.32 5.79
CA TYR A 142 -7.34 -1.97 7.01
C TYR A 142 -7.39 -3.50 6.87
N VAL A 143 -7.99 -4.00 5.79
CA VAL A 143 -8.07 -5.45 5.54
C VAL A 143 -6.69 -6.09 5.43
N LEU A 144 -5.74 -5.41 4.77
CA LEU A 144 -4.37 -5.90 4.68
C LEU A 144 -3.65 -5.94 6.02
N ARG A 145 -3.73 -4.86 6.79
CA ARG A 145 -3.09 -4.78 8.11
C ARG A 145 -3.59 -5.88 9.03
N ASN A 146 -4.90 -6.14 9.03
CA ASN A 146 -5.48 -7.21 9.82
C ASN A 146 -4.94 -8.59 9.39
N ARG A 147 -4.93 -8.90 8.10
CA ARG A 147 -4.36 -10.17 7.59
C ARG A 147 -2.88 -10.34 7.94
N MET A 148 -2.11 -9.26 7.88
CA MET A 148 -0.70 -9.31 8.27
C MET A 148 -0.52 -9.56 9.77
N ASN A 149 -1.38 -8.98 10.61
CA ASN A 149 -1.34 -9.18 12.05
C ASN A 149 -1.76 -10.61 12.42
N GLU A 150 -2.83 -11.13 11.81
CA GLU A 150 -3.28 -12.52 11.99
C GLU A 150 -2.16 -13.53 11.65
N LYS A 151 -1.46 -13.34 10.52
CA LYS A 151 -0.31 -14.18 10.16
C LYS A 151 0.81 -14.11 11.18
N LYS A 152 1.17 -12.91 11.66
CA LYS A 152 2.20 -12.75 12.70
C LYS A 152 1.83 -13.42 14.03
N GLU A 153 0.55 -13.40 14.39
CA GLU A 153 0.06 -14.09 15.60
C GLU A 153 0.09 -15.59 15.42
N GLN A 154 -0.31 -16.11 14.26
CA GLN A 154 -0.21 -17.54 13.93
C GLN A 154 1.25 -18.02 13.96
N GLU A 155 2.17 -17.32 13.33
CA GLU A 155 3.61 -17.64 13.34
C GLU A 155 4.20 -17.63 14.76
N LYS A 156 3.74 -16.73 15.64
CA LYS A 156 4.15 -16.71 17.04
C LYS A 156 3.64 -17.95 17.76
N THR A 157 2.37 -18.29 17.58
CA THR A 157 1.74 -19.45 18.22
C THR A 157 2.40 -20.75 17.79
N GLU A 158 2.69 -20.92 16.51
CA GLU A 158 3.41 -22.09 15.98
C GLU A 158 4.83 -22.19 16.55
N LYS A 159 5.55 -21.06 16.66
CA LYS A 159 6.86 -21.02 17.31
C LYS A 159 6.83 -21.42 18.77
N TRP A 160 5.80 -20.97 19.52
CA TRP A 160 5.62 -21.35 20.93
C TRP A 160 5.27 -22.83 21.06
N CYS A 161 4.40 -23.38 20.22
CA CYS A 161 4.10 -24.81 20.19
C CYS A 161 5.35 -25.64 19.89
N PHE A 162 6.17 -25.22 18.90
CA PHE A 162 7.41 -25.90 18.57
C PHE A 162 8.41 -25.89 19.75
N PHE A 163 8.58 -24.74 20.41
CA PHE A 163 9.44 -24.62 21.58
C PHE A 163 8.94 -25.47 22.76
N PHE A 164 7.65 -25.52 23.00
CA PHE A 164 7.07 -26.35 24.06
C PHE A 164 7.22 -27.85 23.76
N PHE A 165 6.98 -28.28 22.55
CA PHE A 165 7.13 -29.69 22.17
C PHE A 165 8.59 -30.15 22.17
N TYR A 166 9.50 -29.37 21.61
CA TYR A 166 10.93 -29.73 21.57
C TYR A 166 11.64 -29.51 22.93
N GLY A 167 11.30 -28.46 23.67
CA GLY A 167 11.87 -28.21 24.99
C GLY A 167 11.50 -29.31 25.99
N VAL A 168 10.24 -29.74 25.99
CA VAL A 168 9.78 -30.86 26.87
C VAL A 168 10.38 -32.20 26.42
N PHE A 169 10.61 -32.43 25.12
CA PHE A 169 11.28 -33.64 24.64
C PHE A 169 12.78 -33.65 25.00
N TYR A 170 13.47 -32.51 25.00
CA TYR A 170 14.87 -32.43 25.41
C TYR A 170 15.04 -32.72 26.90
N ASP A 171 14.17 -32.20 27.76
CA ASP A 171 14.19 -32.49 29.21
C ASP A 171 13.84 -33.94 29.50
N ILE A 172 12.92 -34.57 28.77
CA ILE A 172 12.56 -35.99 28.94
C ILE A 172 13.71 -36.89 28.46
N ILE A 173 14.41 -36.58 27.42
CA ILE A 173 15.56 -37.35 26.92
C ILE A 173 16.78 -37.20 27.85
N TYR A 174 17.01 -36.00 28.42
CA TYR A 174 18.11 -35.79 29.38
C TYR A 174 17.83 -36.37 30.79
N LEU A 175 16.56 -36.46 31.21
CA LEU A 175 16.17 -37.07 32.44
C LEU A 175 15.97 -38.58 32.32
N GLY A 176 15.91 -39.11 31.07
CA GLY A 176 15.73 -40.56 30.81
C GLY A 176 17.02 -41.38 30.66
N ILE A 177 18.23 -40.76 30.73
CA ILE A 177 19.52 -41.46 30.64
C ILE A 177 20.22 -41.45 32.02
N GLY A 178 19.50 -41.67 33.03
CA GLY A 178 20.09 -41.84 34.37
C GLY A 178 19.22 -42.73 35.22
N VAL A 179 19.37 -44.03 35.10
CA VAL A 179 19.12 -45.10 36.09
C VAL A 179 18.71 -46.40 35.38
N TRP A 180 19.69 -47.16 34.94
CA TRP A 180 19.64 -48.62 34.91
C TRP A 180 21.08 -49.13 34.98
N GLU A 181 21.69 -49.01 36.15
CA GLU A 181 22.60 -50.00 36.68
C GLU A 181 22.05 -50.42 38.03
N ILE A 182 21.80 -51.73 38.21
CA ILE A 182 22.04 -52.51 39.42
C ILE A 182 21.13 -53.76 39.39
N HIS A 183 21.87 -54.86 39.30
CA HIS A 183 21.63 -56.30 39.67
C HIS A 183 20.96 -57.20 38.65
#